data_b8d6301c4b47a10524e301b54e6f2ee0
#
_entry.id   b8d6301c4b47a10524e301b54e6f2ee0
#
_cell.length_a   1.000
_cell.length_b   1.000
_cell.length_c   1.000
_cell.angle_alpha   90.00
_cell.angle_beta   90.00
_cell.angle_gamma   90.00
#
_symmetry.space_group_name_H-M   'P 1'
#
loop_
_entity.id
_entity.type
_entity.pdbx_description
1 polymer ?
#
loop_
_entity_poly.entity_id
_entity_poly.type
_entity_poly.pdbx_seq_one_letter_code
_entity_poly.pdbx_strand_id
1 'polypeptide(L)'
;LSLHDALPILPENGTKDIAQSFTLSNPQLWNLEKPYLYRLETILKQKGKVIDRYTTRFGVRTIGFDKDKGFFLNGKNIKMKGACLHQDAGCLGVAVPNRSYERRLTILKEFGANAIRCSHNPPSPEFLNYCDSIGFLVVDEAFDKWKSGYYEQFFDECWQQDIRDMIVRDRNHPSIVLWSIGNELAEATRKDNVGVERATLLRDFVHKLEPTRPTMLALAPAYQDKFASVTDVVGYN
;
A
#
# COMPACT_ATOMS: atom_id res chain seq x y z
N LEU A 1 -9.19 -8.68 -23.26
CA LEU A 1 -9.40 -7.31 -23.76
C LEU A 1 -8.18 -6.90 -24.56
N SER A 2 -8.34 -6.67 -25.88
CA SER A 2 -7.30 -6.06 -26.69
C SER A 2 -7.42 -4.55 -26.56
N LEU A 3 -6.41 -3.91 -26.04
CA LEU A 3 -6.28 -2.46 -26.07
C LEU A 3 -5.74 -2.05 -27.45
N HIS A 4 -6.15 -0.89 -27.93
CA HIS A 4 -5.66 -0.36 -29.20
C HIS A 4 -4.15 -0.16 -29.15
N ASP A 5 -3.47 -0.45 -30.25
CA ASP A 5 -2.04 -0.21 -30.37
C ASP A 5 -1.75 1.30 -30.24
N ALA A 6 -0.94 1.69 -29.27
CA ALA A 6 -0.34 3.00 -29.25
C ALA A 6 0.96 2.94 -30.06
N LEU A 7 1.17 3.89 -30.96
CA LEU A 7 2.38 3.99 -31.79
C LEU A 7 3.22 5.19 -31.33
N PRO A 8 3.88 5.13 -30.17
CA PRO A 8 4.70 6.24 -29.69
C PRO A 8 5.99 6.33 -30.50
N ILE A 9 6.38 7.54 -30.83
CA ILE A 9 7.75 7.82 -31.27
C ILE A 9 8.58 8.03 -30.01
N LEU A 10 9.55 7.16 -29.80
CA LEU A 10 10.51 7.28 -28.70
C LEU A 10 11.73 8.07 -29.17
N PRO A 11 12.20 9.05 -28.41
CA PRO A 11 13.45 9.72 -28.71
C PRO A 11 14.62 8.74 -28.51
N GLU A 12 15.69 8.92 -29.26
CA GLU A 12 16.92 8.15 -29.06
C GLU A 12 17.45 8.37 -27.65
N ASN A 13 17.73 7.29 -26.92
CA ASN A 13 18.18 7.30 -25.52
C ASN A 13 17.24 8.05 -24.54
N GLY A 14 15.96 8.17 -24.88
CA GLY A 14 14.98 8.85 -24.05
C GLY A 14 13.92 7.91 -23.44
N THR A 15 13.13 8.48 -22.53
CA THR A 15 11.95 7.84 -21.93
C THR A 15 10.67 8.54 -22.38
N LYS A 16 9.57 7.80 -22.45
CA LYS A 16 8.26 8.36 -22.76
C LYS A 16 7.18 7.66 -21.93
N ASP A 17 6.36 8.44 -21.26
CA ASP A 17 5.16 7.95 -20.58
C ASP A 17 4.04 7.75 -21.60
N ILE A 18 3.38 6.60 -21.54
CA ILE A 18 2.25 6.24 -22.38
C ILE A 18 1.05 5.93 -21.49
N ALA A 19 0.00 6.71 -21.60
CA ALA A 19 -1.25 6.47 -20.91
C ALA A 19 -2.26 5.81 -21.86
N GLN A 20 -2.85 4.71 -21.42
CA GLN A 20 -3.94 4.02 -22.09
C GLN A 20 -5.08 3.80 -21.12
N SER A 21 -6.32 3.96 -21.55
CA SER A 21 -7.50 3.72 -20.74
C SER A 21 -8.38 2.66 -21.36
N PHE A 22 -9.04 1.86 -20.53
CA PHE A 22 -10.01 0.87 -20.94
C PHE A 22 -11.14 0.77 -19.90
N THR A 23 -12.30 0.28 -20.34
CA THR A 23 -13.44 0.06 -19.47
C THR A 23 -13.71 -1.42 -19.31
N LEU A 24 -13.84 -1.87 -18.07
CA LEU A 24 -14.34 -3.21 -17.72
C LEU A 24 -15.83 -3.11 -17.40
N SER A 25 -16.66 -3.70 -18.27
CA SER A 25 -18.10 -3.78 -18.01
C SER A 25 -18.39 -4.93 -17.04
N ASN A 26 -19.13 -4.65 -15.96
CA ASN A 26 -19.53 -5.63 -14.95
C ASN A 26 -18.34 -6.46 -14.39
N PRO A 27 -17.31 -5.81 -13.80
CA PRO A 27 -16.14 -6.53 -13.34
C PRO A 27 -16.47 -7.45 -12.17
N GLN A 28 -15.78 -8.60 -12.10
CA GLN A 28 -15.75 -9.40 -10.89
C GLN A 28 -14.96 -8.66 -9.83
N LEU A 29 -15.60 -8.39 -8.68
CA LEU A 29 -14.97 -7.63 -7.61
C LEU A 29 -14.06 -8.51 -6.76
N TRP A 30 -12.86 -8.02 -6.49
CA TRP A 30 -11.98 -8.59 -5.50
C TRP A 30 -12.58 -8.43 -4.08
N ASN A 31 -12.58 -9.49 -3.29
CA ASN A 31 -13.01 -9.48 -1.90
C ASN A 31 -12.28 -10.56 -1.08
N LEU A 32 -12.54 -10.61 0.22
CA LEU A 32 -11.85 -11.50 1.16
C LEU A 32 -12.13 -12.99 0.96
N GLU A 33 -13.30 -13.31 0.40
CA GLU A 33 -13.77 -14.69 0.20
C GLU A 33 -13.46 -15.20 -1.21
N LYS A 34 -13.56 -14.30 -2.19
CA LYS A 34 -13.30 -14.57 -3.62
C LYS A 34 -12.37 -13.49 -4.15
N PRO A 35 -11.08 -13.58 -3.88
CA PRO A 35 -10.11 -12.57 -4.26
C PRO A 35 -9.76 -12.63 -5.76
N TYR A 36 -10.70 -12.19 -6.60
CA TYR A 36 -10.56 -12.26 -8.04
C TYR A 36 -9.53 -11.23 -8.55
N LEU A 37 -8.55 -11.71 -9.31
CA LEU A 37 -7.49 -10.90 -9.88
C LEU A 37 -7.51 -10.94 -11.41
N TYR A 38 -7.46 -9.77 -12.00
CA TYR A 38 -7.24 -9.60 -13.43
C TYR A 38 -5.75 -9.59 -13.76
N ARG A 39 -5.44 -9.88 -15.00
CA ARG A 39 -4.09 -9.77 -15.56
C ARG A 39 -4.12 -8.81 -16.74
N LEU A 40 -3.32 -7.76 -16.66
CA LEU A 40 -3.04 -6.86 -17.76
C LEU A 40 -1.70 -7.26 -18.35
N GLU A 41 -1.68 -7.63 -19.63
CA GLU A 41 -0.46 -7.91 -20.34
C GLU A 41 -0.09 -6.70 -21.22
N THR A 42 1.03 -6.08 -20.92
CA THR A 42 1.62 -5.00 -21.73
C THR A 42 2.66 -5.61 -22.64
N ILE A 43 2.50 -5.41 -23.95
CA ILE A 43 3.38 -6.01 -24.97
C ILE A 43 4.06 -4.87 -25.73
N LEU A 44 5.38 -4.85 -25.68
CA LEU A 44 6.18 -3.94 -26.48
C LEU A 44 6.60 -4.62 -27.79
N LYS A 45 6.29 -3.96 -28.90
CA LYS A 45 6.64 -4.45 -30.24
C LYS A 45 7.52 -3.45 -30.98
N GLN A 46 8.50 -3.92 -31.71
CA GLN A 46 9.28 -3.13 -32.65
C GLN A 46 9.22 -3.78 -34.02
N LYS A 47 8.79 -3.04 -35.04
CA LYS A 47 8.60 -3.53 -36.44
C LYS A 47 7.78 -4.84 -36.47
N GLY A 48 6.71 -4.90 -35.69
CA GLY A 48 5.81 -6.06 -35.58
C GLY A 48 6.30 -7.22 -34.74
N LYS A 49 7.56 -7.23 -34.32
CA LYS A 49 8.12 -8.26 -33.44
C LYS A 49 7.97 -7.87 -31.97
N VAL A 50 7.57 -8.82 -31.13
CA VAL A 50 7.52 -8.64 -29.69
C VAL A 50 8.96 -8.58 -29.16
N ILE A 51 9.29 -7.48 -28.45
CA ILE A 51 10.60 -7.28 -27.84
C ILE A 51 10.54 -7.33 -26.32
N ASP A 52 9.36 -7.08 -25.72
CA ASP A 52 9.17 -7.19 -24.28
C ASP A 52 7.72 -7.50 -23.93
N ARG A 53 7.50 -8.12 -22.75
CA ARG A 53 6.20 -8.39 -22.16
C ARG A 53 6.25 -8.15 -20.67
N TYR A 54 5.26 -7.42 -20.17
CA TYR A 54 5.09 -7.22 -18.74
C TYR A 54 3.67 -7.55 -18.32
N THR A 55 3.51 -8.29 -17.23
CA THR A 55 2.20 -8.66 -16.69
C THR A 55 1.96 -7.95 -15.37
N THR A 56 0.90 -7.14 -15.32
CA THR A 56 0.41 -6.52 -14.09
C THR A 56 -0.82 -7.27 -13.61
N ARG A 57 -0.82 -7.69 -12.34
CA ARG A 57 -2.00 -8.23 -11.67
C ARG A 57 -2.71 -7.08 -10.96
N PHE A 58 -4.03 -7.06 -11.00
CA PHE A 58 -4.83 -6.06 -10.30
C PHE A 58 -6.20 -6.63 -9.94
N GLY A 59 -6.84 -6.04 -8.93
CA GLY A 59 -8.20 -6.37 -8.54
C GLY A 59 -9.09 -5.13 -8.58
N VAL A 60 -10.34 -5.31 -8.97
CA VAL A 60 -11.34 -4.25 -8.96
C VAL A 60 -12.13 -4.32 -7.65
N ARG A 61 -12.16 -3.22 -6.92
CA ARG A 61 -12.92 -3.11 -5.66
C ARG A 61 -13.23 -1.66 -5.35
N THR A 62 -14.16 -1.43 -4.46
CA THR A 62 -14.37 -0.14 -3.80
C THR A 62 -14.07 -0.26 -2.32
N ILE A 63 -13.53 0.80 -1.73
CA ILE A 63 -13.31 0.91 -0.29
C ILE A 63 -13.94 2.20 0.22
N GLY A 64 -14.33 2.20 1.48
CA GLY A 64 -14.81 3.38 2.17
C GLY A 64 -14.58 3.28 3.66
N PHE A 65 -14.43 4.43 4.30
CA PHE A 65 -14.34 4.57 5.75
C PHE A 65 -15.42 5.53 6.21
N ASP A 66 -16.17 5.13 7.23
CA ASP A 66 -17.21 5.92 7.87
C ASP A 66 -16.85 6.04 9.35
N LYS A 67 -16.96 7.26 9.90
CA LYS A 67 -16.55 7.54 11.30
C LYS A 67 -17.35 6.76 12.34
N ASP A 68 -18.61 6.40 12.03
CA ASP A 68 -19.51 5.72 12.95
C ASP A 68 -19.64 4.22 12.65
N LYS A 69 -19.48 3.82 11.39
CA LYS A 69 -19.70 2.44 10.92
C LYS A 69 -18.43 1.70 10.57
N GLY A 70 -17.28 2.39 10.45
CA GLY A 70 -15.98 1.81 10.16
C GLY A 70 -15.73 1.54 8.68
N PHE A 71 -15.10 0.43 8.37
CA PHE A 71 -14.61 0.10 7.04
C PHE A 71 -15.64 -0.61 6.16
N PHE A 72 -15.68 -0.23 4.88
CA PHE A 72 -16.52 -0.85 3.85
C PHE A 72 -15.67 -1.37 2.69
N LEU A 73 -15.93 -2.59 2.26
CA LEU A 73 -15.40 -3.20 1.05
C LEU A 73 -16.56 -3.54 0.11
N ASN A 74 -16.56 -2.99 -1.11
CA ASN A 74 -17.63 -3.18 -2.10
C ASN A 74 -19.02 -2.86 -1.55
N GLY A 75 -19.15 -1.80 -0.75
CA GLY A 75 -20.38 -1.38 -0.11
C GLY A 75 -20.81 -2.21 1.11
N LYS A 76 -20.09 -3.29 1.46
CA LYS A 76 -20.37 -4.14 2.60
C LYS A 76 -19.51 -3.73 3.79
N ASN A 77 -20.12 -3.48 4.94
CA ASN A 77 -19.40 -3.20 6.19
C ASN A 77 -18.62 -4.43 6.64
N ILE A 78 -17.33 -4.26 6.91
CA ILE A 78 -16.41 -5.32 7.32
C ILE A 78 -15.61 -4.86 8.53
N LYS A 79 -15.59 -5.67 9.57
CA LYS A 79 -14.68 -5.47 10.69
C LYS A 79 -13.29 -6.02 10.32
N MET A 80 -12.29 -5.15 10.29
CA MET A 80 -10.90 -5.56 10.13
C MET A 80 -10.42 -6.27 11.40
N LYS A 81 -10.01 -7.52 11.27
CA LYS A 81 -9.47 -8.36 12.34
C LYS A 81 -8.09 -8.81 11.90
N GLY A 82 -7.05 -8.39 12.60
CA GLY A 82 -5.72 -8.68 12.10
C GLY A 82 -4.63 -8.57 13.13
N ALA A 83 -3.42 -8.63 12.63
CA ALA A 83 -2.19 -8.51 13.41
C ALA A 83 -1.19 -7.60 12.69
N CYS A 84 -0.27 -7.06 13.47
CA CYS A 84 0.95 -6.47 12.94
C CYS A 84 1.94 -7.58 12.59
N LEU A 85 2.54 -7.50 11.40
CA LEU A 85 3.61 -8.42 11.00
C LEU A 85 4.87 -7.65 10.67
N HIS A 86 5.95 -8.00 11.36
CA HIS A 86 7.28 -7.53 11.04
C HIS A 86 7.89 -8.34 9.90
N GLN A 87 8.74 -7.70 9.11
CA GLN A 87 9.46 -8.30 7.99
C GLN A 87 10.63 -9.15 8.51
N ASP A 88 10.35 -10.28 9.11
CA ASP A 88 11.35 -11.24 9.56
C ASP A 88 10.86 -12.69 9.43
N ALA A 89 11.78 -13.62 9.51
CA ALA A 89 11.51 -15.05 9.56
C ALA A 89 12.40 -15.74 10.63
N GLY A 90 12.54 -15.13 11.80
CA GLY A 90 13.35 -15.63 12.90
C GLY A 90 14.82 -15.73 12.52
N CYS A 91 15.40 -16.91 12.57
CA CYS A 91 16.82 -17.13 12.24
C CYS A 91 17.22 -16.79 10.79
N LEU A 92 16.26 -16.59 9.89
CA LEU A 92 16.50 -16.19 8.50
C LEU A 92 16.54 -14.64 8.33
N GLY A 93 16.26 -13.89 9.40
CA GLY A 93 16.22 -12.43 9.35
C GLY A 93 15.19 -11.91 8.36
N VAL A 94 15.52 -10.83 7.65
CA VAL A 94 14.61 -10.17 6.68
C VAL A 94 14.56 -10.84 5.32
N ALA A 95 15.43 -11.80 5.04
CA ALA A 95 15.39 -12.61 3.81
C ALA A 95 14.29 -13.70 3.92
N VAL A 96 13.05 -13.26 3.96
CA VAL A 96 11.88 -14.12 4.20
C VAL A 96 11.54 -14.91 2.94
N PRO A 97 11.64 -16.26 2.95
CA PRO A 97 11.20 -17.06 1.80
C PRO A 97 9.69 -16.99 1.60
N ASN A 98 9.23 -17.03 0.35
CA ASN A 98 7.80 -16.98 0.01
C ASN A 98 6.94 -17.99 0.77
N ARG A 99 7.46 -19.18 1.01
CA ARG A 99 6.78 -20.23 1.79
C ARG A 99 6.51 -19.82 3.24
N SER A 100 7.34 -18.97 3.82
CA SER A 100 7.12 -18.42 5.19
C SER A 100 5.93 -17.48 5.21
N TYR A 101 5.78 -16.62 4.20
CA TYR A 101 4.60 -15.76 4.07
C TYR A 101 3.33 -16.59 3.88
N GLU A 102 3.34 -17.51 2.95
CA GLU A 102 2.24 -18.44 2.70
C GLU A 102 1.78 -19.10 4.00
N ARG A 103 2.71 -19.72 4.72
CA ARG A 103 2.41 -20.40 6.00
C ARG A 103 1.80 -19.47 7.04
N ARG A 104 2.43 -18.29 7.27
CA ARG A 104 1.95 -17.32 8.27
C ARG A 104 0.54 -16.84 7.96
N LEU A 105 0.30 -16.40 6.71
CA LEU A 105 -0.98 -15.86 6.30
C LEU A 105 -2.08 -16.92 6.27
N THR A 106 -1.75 -18.15 5.89
CA THR A 106 -2.71 -19.27 5.96
C THR A 106 -3.14 -19.53 7.39
N ILE A 107 -2.20 -19.62 8.34
CA ILE A 107 -2.50 -19.82 9.75
C ILE A 107 -3.35 -18.65 10.29
N LEU A 108 -2.99 -17.41 9.99
CA LEU A 108 -3.77 -16.24 10.43
C LEU A 108 -5.20 -16.27 9.88
N LYS A 109 -5.37 -16.69 8.63
CA LYS A 109 -6.70 -16.83 8.02
C LYS A 109 -7.54 -17.90 8.70
N GLU A 110 -6.93 -19.03 9.04
CA GLU A 110 -7.59 -20.11 9.80
C GLU A 110 -8.04 -19.64 11.20
N PHE A 111 -7.27 -18.74 11.83
CA PHE A 111 -7.67 -18.07 13.08
C PHE A 111 -8.74 -16.98 12.89
N GLY A 112 -9.20 -16.73 11.66
CA GLY A 112 -10.23 -15.74 11.35
C GLY A 112 -9.72 -14.33 11.17
N ALA A 113 -8.40 -14.12 11.01
CA ALA A 113 -7.84 -12.84 10.60
C ALA A 113 -8.16 -12.54 9.14
N ASN A 114 -8.37 -11.26 8.84
CA ASN A 114 -8.66 -10.78 7.50
C ASN A 114 -7.84 -9.52 7.13
N ALA A 115 -6.97 -9.05 8.03
CA ALA A 115 -6.19 -7.84 7.85
C ALA A 115 -4.78 -7.99 8.41
N ILE A 116 -3.81 -7.32 7.79
CA ILE A 116 -2.43 -7.22 8.25
C ILE A 116 -1.99 -5.76 8.21
N ARG A 117 -1.29 -5.33 9.24
CA ARG A 117 -0.48 -4.11 9.20
C ARG A 117 0.99 -4.48 9.04
N CYS A 118 1.63 -3.90 8.04
CA CYS A 118 3.06 -4.10 7.79
C CYS A 118 3.88 -3.24 8.77
N SER A 119 4.47 -3.84 9.77
CA SER A 119 5.19 -3.14 10.85
C SER A 119 6.70 -3.26 10.62
N HIS A 120 7.44 -2.24 10.57
CA HIS A 120 7.12 -0.82 10.35
C HIS A 120 7.90 -0.37 9.14
N ASN A 121 7.64 -0.99 8.01
CA ASN A 121 8.31 -0.76 6.72
C ASN A 121 7.47 -1.35 5.58
N PRO A 122 7.69 -0.92 4.33
CA PRO A 122 7.05 -1.52 3.17
C PRO A 122 7.40 -3.03 3.07
N PRO A 123 6.40 -3.90 2.87
CA PRO A 123 6.64 -5.34 2.75
C PRO A 123 7.25 -5.71 1.40
N SER A 124 7.65 -6.97 1.24
CA SER A 124 8.07 -7.47 -0.06
C SER A 124 6.89 -7.57 -1.03
N PRO A 125 7.12 -7.42 -2.35
CA PRO A 125 6.07 -7.60 -3.37
C PRO A 125 5.42 -9.00 -3.32
N GLU A 126 6.18 -10.03 -2.97
CA GLU A 126 5.70 -11.40 -2.84
C GLU A 126 4.67 -11.54 -1.71
N PHE A 127 4.90 -10.85 -0.59
CA PHE A 127 3.94 -10.79 0.52
C PHE A 127 2.61 -10.17 0.06
N LEU A 128 2.66 -9.04 -0.63
CA LEU A 128 1.47 -8.37 -1.17
C LEU A 128 0.75 -9.23 -2.21
N ASN A 129 1.49 -9.85 -3.12
CA ASN A 129 0.93 -10.80 -4.09
C ASN A 129 0.17 -11.94 -3.40
N TYR A 130 0.69 -12.40 -2.26
CA TYR A 130 0.03 -13.44 -1.50
C TYR A 130 -1.24 -12.93 -0.81
N CYS A 131 -1.17 -11.75 -0.18
CA CYS A 131 -2.35 -11.08 0.40
C CYS A 131 -3.47 -10.88 -0.64
N ASP A 132 -3.12 -10.43 -1.84
CA ASP A 132 -4.07 -10.30 -2.95
C ASP A 132 -4.73 -11.62 -3.31
N SER A 133 -3.94 -12.71 -3.32
CA SER A 133 -4.39 -14.03 -3.81
C SER A 133 -5.30 -14.73 -2.84
N ILE A 134 -5.10 -14.55 -1.53
CA ILE A 134 -5.88 -15.24 -0.49
C ILE A 134 -6.92 -14.35 0.18
N GLY A 135 -6.98 -13.08 -0.18
CA GLY A 135 -7.97 -12.13 0.34
C GLY A 135 -7.65 -11.64 1.75
N PHE A 136 -6.55 -10.92 1.93
CA PHE A 136 -6.24 -10.13 3.12
C PHE A 136 -6.31 -8.64 2.82
N LEU A 137 -6.78 -7.84 3.78
CA LEU A 137 -6.63 -6.39 3.77
C LEU A 137 -5.24 -6.03 4.29
N VAL A 138 -4.61 -5.03 3.71
CA VAL A 138 -3.26 -4.60 4.10
C VAL A 138 -3.26 -3.11 4.42
N VAL A 139 -2.66 -2.78 5.55
CA VAL A 139 -2.15 -1.45 5.86
C VAL A 139 -0.66 -1.47 5.50
N ASP A 140 -0.31 -0.81 4.42
CA ASP A 140 1.07 -0.69 3.97
C ASP A 140 1.73 0.51 4.64
N GLU A 141 2.88 0.30 5.29
CA GLU A 141 3.50 1.30 6.15
C GLU A 141 4.88 1.69 5.64
N ALA A 142 5.10 3.00 5.51
CA ALA A 142 6.35 3.55 4.97
C ALA A 142 7.49 3.58 6.00
N PHE A 143 7.17 4.00 7.24
CA PHE A 143 8.17 4.29 8.26
C PHE A 143 7.71 3.84 9.65
N ASP A 144 8.67 3.42 10.49
CA ASP A 144 8.47 3.34 11.93
C ASP A 144 8.52 4.76 12.54
N LYS A 145 9.66 5.42 12.43
CA LYS A 145 9.91 6.76 12.97
C LYS A 145 10.38 7.70 11.86
N TRP A 146 10.25 9.02 12.09
CA TRP A 146 10.76 10.02 11.15
C TRP A 146 12.13 10.56 11.57
N LYS A 147 12.13 11.51 12.51
CA LYS A 147 13.33 12.17 13.03
C LYS A 147 13.73 11.62 14.40
N SER A 148 13.61 10.31 14.55
CA SER A 148 14.11 9.57 15.70
C SER A 148 14.45 8.14 15.30
N GLY A 149 15.32 7.48 16.07
CA GLY A 149 15.77 6.12 15.76
C GLY A 149 16.70 6.05 14.56
N TYR A 150 16.74 4.90 13.90
CA TYR A 150 17.72 4.62 12.84
C TYR A 150 17.50 5.40 11.56
N TYR A 151 16.26 5.80 11.26
CA TYR A 151 15.92 6.50 10.03
C TYR A 151 16.16 8.02 10.10
N GLU A 152 16.38 8.58 11.28
CA GLU A 152 16.55 10.02 11.51
C GLU A 152 17.57 10.67 10.57
N GLN A 153 18.72 10.04 10.39
CA GLN A 153 19.81 10.54 9.56
C GLN A 153 19.49 10.57 8.06
N PHE A 154 18.54 9.75 7.62
CA PHE A 154 18.16 9.61 6.19
C PHE A 154 16.87 10.35 5.85
N PHE A 155 16.04 10.66 6.86
CA PHE A 155 14.68 11.15 6.62
C PHE A 155 14.62 12.32 5.64
N ASP A 156 15.39 13.38 5.89
CA ASP A 156 15.30 14.61 5.09
C ASP A 156 15.67 14.40 3.61
N GLU A 157 16.57 13.49 3.33
CA GLU A 157 17.05 13.21 1.97
C GLU A 157 16.20 12.15 1.26
N CYS A 158 15.65 11.15 2.00
CA CYS A 158 15.10 9.94 1.41
C CYS A 158 13.56 9.85 1.45
N TRP A 159 12.87 10.55 2.37
CA TRP A 159 11.45 10.31 2.63
C TRP A 159 10.55 10.42 1.39
N GLN A 160 10.83 11.37 0.48
CA GLN A 160 10.03 11.54 -0.74
C GLN A 160 10.23 10.37 -1.71
N GLN A 161 11.47 9.93 -1.85
CA GLN A 161 11.80 8.81 -2.73
C GLN A 161 11.21 7.51 -2.16
N ASP A 162 11.36 7.27 -0.87
CA ASP A 162 10.88 6.05 -0.22
C ASP A 162 9.35 5.92 -0.29
N ILE A 163 8.60 7.01 0.00
CA ILE A 163 7.13 7.01 -0.16
C ILE A 163 6.75 6.81 -1.63
N ARG A 164 7.42 7.50 -2.55
CA ARG A 164 7.15 7.35 -3.97
C ARG A 164 7.36 5.91 -4.43
N ASP A 165 8.48 5.31 -4.07
CA ASP A 165 8.85 3.96 -4.49
C ASP A 165 7.87 2.93 -3.91
N MET A 166 7.49 3.06 -2.64
CA MET A 166 6.45 2.23 -2.04
C MET A 166 5.14 2.33 -2.81
N ILE A 167 4.61 3.55 -2.99
CA ILE A 167 3.30 3.75 -3.60
C ILE A 167 3.30 3.32 -5.08
N VAL A 168 4.31 3.69 -5.86
CA VAL A 168 4.37 3.35 -7.29
C VAL A 168 4.50 1.84 -7.48
N ARG A 169 5.27 1.16 -6.63
CA ARG A 169 5.40 -0.29 -6.63
C ARG A 169 4.09 -0.98 -6.27
N ASP A 170 3.39 -0.48 -5.23
CA ASP A 170 2.38 -1.26 -4.52
C ASP A 170 0.92 -0.84 -4.84
N ARG A 171 0.69 0.31 -5.46
CA ARG A 171 -0.66 0.85 -5.72
C ARG A 171 -1.61 -0.06 -6.53
N ASN A 172 -1.08 -1.04 -7.27
CA ASN A 172 -1.90 -1.99 -8.02
C ASN A 172 -2.42 -3.18 -7.19
N HIS A 173 -1.96 -3.32 -5.94
CA HIS A 173 -2.44 -4.37 -5.05
C HIS A 173 -3.82 -4.05 -4.48
N PRO A 174 -4.88 -4.84 -4.78
CA PRO A 174 -6.22 -4.60 -4.26
C PRO A 174 -6.31 -4.84 -2.75
N SER A 175 -5.42 -5.63 -2.17
CA SER A 175 -5.34 -5.87 -0.73
C SER A 175 -5.04 -4.61 0.08
N ILE A 176 -4.24 -3.68 -0.46
CA ILE A 176 -3.89 -2.44 0.24
C ILE A 176 -5.12 -1.52 0.32
N VAL A 177 -5.48 -1.13 1.54
CA VAL A 177 -6.63 -0.27 1.83
C VAL A 177 -6.27 1.02 2.57
N LEU A 178 -5.08 1.09 3.16
CA LEU A 178 -4.55 2.24 3.88
C LEU A 178 -3.06 2.37 3.62
N TRP A 179 -2.60 3.62 3.51
CA TRP A 179 -1.20 3.99 3.52
C TRP A 179 -0.83 4.54 4.89
N SER A 180 0.01 3.85 5.63
CA SER A 180 0.50 4.31 6.92
C SER A 180 1.81 5.09 6.74
N ILE A 181 1.83 6.31 7.28
CA ILE A 181 2.97 7.23 7.12
C ILE A 181 3.84 7.34 8.36
N GLY A 182 3.59 6.53 9.39
CA GLY A 182 4.44 6.48 10.58
C GLY A 182 3.81 5.77 11.77
N ASN A 183 4.66 5.46 12.75
CA ASN A 183 4.30 4.72 13.95
C ASN A 183 4.91 5.36 15.20
N GLU A 184 4.07 5.64 16.22
CA GLU A 184 4.51 6.09 17.55
C GLU A 184 5.58 7.20 17.52
N LEU A 185 5.27 8.26 16.82
CA LEU A 185 6.21 9.33 16.50
C LEU A 185 6.48 10.22 17.71
N ALA A 186 7.74 10.45 18.05
CA ALA A 186 8.13 11.36 19.13
C ALA A 186 7.64 12.80 18.87
N GLU A 187 7.54 13.20 17.60
CA GLU A 187 7.04 14.51 17.18
C GLU A 187 5.59 14.76 17.59
N ALA A 188 4.79 13.72 17.78
CA ALA A 188 3.39 13.85 18.19
C ALA A 188 3.22 14.35 19.64
N THR A 189 4.25 14.18 20.47
CA THR A 189 4.23 14.66 21.87
C THR A 189 4.75 16.09 22.04
N ARG A 190 5.32 16.67 20.97
CA ARG A 190 5.90 18.02 21.00
C ARG A 190 4.81 19.10 21.06
N LYS A 191 5.09 20.17 21.83
CA LYS A 191 4.20 21.32 21.91
C LYS A 191 4.26 22.24 20.69
N ASP A 192 5.34 22.16 19.91
CA ASP A 192 5.45 22.87 18.63
C ASP A 192 4.61 22.18 17.52
N ASN A 193 4.49 22.81 16.38
CA ASN A 193 3.71 22.29 15.27
C ASN A 193 4.51 21.42 14.29
N VAL A 194 5.78 21.18 14.56
CA VAL A 194 6.69 20.48 13.64
C VAL A 194 6.16 19.09 13.25
N GLY A 195 5.61 18.35 14.23
CA GLY A 195 5.01 17.03 13.93
C GLY A 195 3.78 17.13 13.03
N VAL A 196 2.89 18.11 13.29
CA VAL A 196 1.68 18.35 12.48
C VAL A 196 2.04 18.76 11.06
N GLU A 197 3.00 19.67 10.90
CA GLU A 197 3.48 20.14 9.59
C GLU A 197 4.09 18.99 8.79
N ARG A 198 4.90 18.17 9.44
CA ARG A 198 5.52 17.00 8.79
C ARG A 198 4.48 15.95 8.40
N ALA A 199 3.56 15.61 9.30
CA ALA A 199 2.48 14.69 8.98
C ALA A 199 1.63 15.18 7.81
N THR A 200 1.31 16.49 7.78
CA THR A 200 0.58 17.11 6.68
C THR A 200 1.35 17.00 5.37
N LEU A 201 2.64 17.29 5.39
CA LEU A 201 3.51 17.20 4.21
C LEU A 201 3.53 15.76 3.64
N LEU A 202 3.68 14.75 4.50
CA LEU A 202 3.71 13.36 4.07
C LEU A 202 2.33 12.91 3.53
N ARG A 203 1.24 13.23 4.24
CA ARG A 203 -0.13 12.94 3.78
C ARG A 203 -0.38 13.54 2.39
N ASP A 204 -0.10 14.83 2.22
CA ASP A 204 -0.36 15.52 0.96
C ASP A 204 0.48 14.96 -0.19
N PHE A 205 1.70 14.51 0.11
CA PHE A 205 2.55 13.84 -0.87
C PHE A 205 2.00 12.48 -1.27
N VAL A 206 1.49 11.67 -0.32
CA VAL A 206 0.80 10.41 -0.62
C VAL A 206 -0.42 10.67 -1.50
N HIS A 207 -1.30 11.59 -1.12
CA HIS A 207 -2.51 11.91 -1.89
C HIS A 207 -2.21 12.43 -3.30
N LYS A 208 -1.10 13.15 -3.48
CA LYS A 208 -0.66 13.58 -4.81
C LYS A 208 -0.25 12.40 -5.71
N LEU A 209 0.33 11.35 -5.13
CA LEU A 209 0.76 10.17 -5.87
C LEU A 209 -0.38 9.17 -6.10
N GLU A 210 -1.26 9.01 -5.11
CA GLU A 210 -2.33 8.03 -5.11
C GLU A 210 -3.51 8.51 -4.25
N PRO A 211 -4.52 9.15 -4.85
CA PRO A 211 -5.63 9.78 -4.13
C PRO A 211 -6.78 8.82 -3.77
N THR A 212 -6.70 7.53 -4.15
CA THR A 212 -7.84 6.60 -4.01
C THR A 212 -7.89 5.89 -2.67
N ARG A 213 -6.81 5.93 -1.89
CA ARG A 213 -6.73 5.32 -0.56
C ARG A 213 -6.40 6.36 0.50
N PRO A 214 -7.02 6.25 1.69
CA PRO A 214 -6.72 7.15 2.80
C PRO A 214 -5.35 6.86 3.41
N THR A 215 -4.83 7.89 4.09
CA THR A 215 -3.63 7.82 4.92
C THR A 215 -3.97 7.55 6.37
N MET A 216 -3.04 6.93 7.10
CA MET A 216 -3.14 6.77 8.54
C MET A 216 -1.81 7.01 9.27
N LEU A 217 -1.92 7.24 10.56
CA LEU A 217 -0.83 7.20 11.54
C LEU A 217 -1.23 6.26 12.68
N ALA A 218 -0.27 5.49 13.18
CA ALA A 218 -0.43 4.70 14.39
C ALA A 218 0.08 5.51 15.59
N LEU A 219 -0.84 5.90 16.47
CA LEU A 219 -0.59 6.79 17.60
C LEU A 219 -0.55 6.04 18.92
N ALA A 220 0.40 6.39 19.79
CA ALA A 220 0.36 5.98 21.19
C ALA A 220 -0.63 6.83 21.99
N PRO A 221 -1.18 6.33 23.12
CA PRO A 221 -2.29 6.98 23.85
C PRO A 221 -2.04 8.40 24.37
N ALA A 222 -0.79 8.84 24.44
CA ALA A 222 -0.41 10.15 24.98
C ALA A 222 -0.41 11.28 23.94
N TYR A 223 -0.84 11.01 22.70
CA TYR A 223 -0.70 11.99 21.62
C TYR A 223 -1.83 13.03 21.59
N GLN A 224 -1.46 14.21 21.10
CA GLN A 224 -2.39 15.36 21.06
C GLN A 224 -3.43 15.19 19.95
N ASP A 225 -4.67 15.61 20.21
CA ASP A 225 -5.79 15.57 19.26
C ASP A 225 -5.47 16.24 17.93
N LYS A 226 -4.72 17.36 17.94
CA LYS A 226 -4.34 18.07 16.71
C LYS A 226 -3.48 17.20 15.76
N PHE A 227 -2.69 16.27 16.32
CA PHE A 227 -1.88 15.36 15.51
C PHE A 227 -2.75 14.25 14.92
N ALA A 228 -3.69 13.73 15.70
CA ALA A 228 -4.65 12.74 15.25
C ALA A 228 -5.55 13.23 14.10
N SER A 229 -5.80 14.54 14.02
CA SER A 229 -6.65 15.13 12.97
C SER A 229 -5.96 15.32 11.62
N VAL A 230 -4.66 15.00 11.49
CA VAL A 230 -3.92 15.23 10.24
C VAL A 230 -4.23 14.18 9.18
N THR A 231 -4.30 12.92 9.56
CA THR A 231 -4.56 11.82 8.60
C THR A 231 -6.04 11.51 8.46
N ASP A 232 -6.40 10.83 7.38
CA ASP A 232 -7.80 10.49 7.08
C ASP A 232 -8.37 9.46 8.06
N VAL A 233 -7.51 8.57 8.55
CA VAL A 233 -7.84 7.53 9.54
C VAL A 233 -6.80 7.54 10.65
N VAL A 234 -7.24 7.38 11.88
CA VAL A 234 -6.36 7.28 13.06
C VAL A 234 -6.27 5.84 13.52
N GLY A 235 -5.06 5.34 13.70
CA GLY A 235 -4.78 4.08 14.39
C GLY A 235 -4.29 4.37 15.81
N TYR A 236 -4.84 3.70 16.80
CA TYR A 236 -4.34 3.72 18.18
C TYR A 236 -3.63 2.41 18.47
N ASN A 237 -2.40 2.51 19.00
CA ASN A 237 -1.61 1.38 19.47
C ASN A 237 -1.91 1.07 20.94
#